data_3a8f4354be1a32adb4c253f0e669ddf5
#
_entry.id   3a8f4354be1a32adb4c253f0e669ddf5
#
_cell.length_a   1.000
_cell.length_b   1.000
_cell.length_c   1.000
_cell.angle_alpha   90.00
_cell.angle_beta   90.00
_cell.angle_gamma   90.00
#
_symmetry.space_group_name_H-M   'P 1'
#
loop_
_entity.id
_entity.type
_entity.pdbx_description
1 polymer ?
#
loop_
_entity_poly.entity_id
_entity_poly.type
_entity_poly.pdbx_seq_one_letter_code
_entity_poly.pdbx_strand_id
1 'polypeptide(L)'
;MRLPITNRRAFLRATTALPLVSLAPLGATAFAQGLAGYPARPITWLVPYPAGGFGDALSRMLAQKLSESLKQPVVVENRPGAGGQIGANFVKQQPADGYTILYGDIGPLSMNAGLYPKLSYDTLKDFTPLTRLLVSPTLLIVPANSRLRTWQDVVEAARSTKGLNYGSYGTGSQPHIWMEMFNREIKGNLTHVAYKGGAPAVQDLMAGHIDLMLDVTPSSIPLVREGKVRALAVVGSEQRLPQLPQVPTVGELGLPGLNVPGWTGALVKAGTPEAIANLLHDELVKAVQSPDVVQRYTELGLQVAPSSRAEFGELIRTETSRWGKVIREVGVRLD
;
A
#
# COMPACT_ATOMS: atom_id res chain seq x y z
N MET A 1 30.32 61.12 -78.57
CA MET A 1 29.30 61.38 -79.61
C MET A 1 27.94 60.77 -79.12
N ARG A 2 27.01 61.68 -78.79
CA ARG A 2 25.58 61.54 -78.66
C ARG A 2 24.97 60.41 -77.77
N LEU A 3 24.42 60.86 -76.66
CA LEU A 3 23.18 60.36 -76.05
C LEU A 3 22.01 60.42 -77.06
N PRO A 4 20.91 59.69 -76.90
CA PRO A 4 19.75 60.20 -76.14
C PRO A 4 18.97 59.14 -75.36
N ILE A 5 18.48 59.46 -74.21
CA ILE A 5 17.17 60.05 -73.81
C ILE A 5 15.98 59.06 -73.81
N THR A 6 15.46 58.91 -72.55
CA THR A 6 14.06 58.70 -72.07
C THR A 6 13.26 57.47 -72.48
N ASN A 7 12.65 56.80 -71.56
CA ASN A 7 11.26 57.12 -71.24
C ASN A 7 10.77 56.50 -69.89
N ARG A 8 9.81 57.20 -69.36
CA ARG A 8 9.16 57.04 -68.05
C ARG A 8 8.04 56.03 -68.10
N ARG A 9 7.74 55.51 -66.93
CA ARG A 9 6.43 55.02 -66.42
C ARG A 9 6.00 53.63 -66.85
N ALA A 10 6.09 52.72 -65.83
CA ALA A 10 4.99 51.84 -65.55
C ALA A 10 5.03 51.46 -64.07
N PHE A 11 4.04 51.98 -63.32
CA PHE A 11 3.68 51.54 -61.98
C PHE A 11 3.09 50.13 -62.07
N LEU A 12 3.76 49.15 -61.51
CA LEU A 12 3.17 47.86 -61.26
C LEU A 12 3.09 47.61 -59.75
N ARG A 13 1.83 47.55 -59.32
CA ARG A 13 1.42 47.21 -57.95
C ARG A 13 1.92 45.80 -57.62
N ALA A 14 2.89 45.65 -56.74
CA ALA A 14 3.21 44.39 -56.11
C ALA A 14 2.28 44.19 -54.90
N THR A 15 1.33 43.31 -55.07
CA THR A 15 0.48 42.78 -53.98
C THR A 15 1.32 41.77 -53.19
N THR A 16 1.76 42.16 -52.01
CA THR A 16 2.41 41.29 -51.01
C THR A 16 1.36 40.34 -50.42
N ALA A 17 1.35 39.09 -50.88
CA ALA A 17 0.64 38.02 -50.22
C ALA A 17 1.44 37.63 -48.93
N LEU A 18 0.96 37.97 -47.75
CA LEU A 18 1.44 37.39 -46.51
C LEU A 18 1.02 35.92 -46.44
N PRO A 19 1.96 35.02 -46.17
CA PRO A 19 1.58 33.64 -45.85
C PRO A 19 0.89 33.62 -44.48
N LEU A 20 -0.35 33.15 -44.42
CA LEU A 20 -1.04 32.74 -43.19
C LEU A 20 -0.23 31.57 -42.61
N VAL A 21 0.59 31.86 -41.60
CA VAL A 21 1.16 30.83 -40.75
C VAL A 21 0.03 30.35 -39.87
N SER A 22 -0.58 29.20 -40.24
CA SER A 22 -1.51 28.50 -39.36
C SER A 22 -0.75 28.01 -38.13
N LEU A 23 -0.98 28.67 -36.98
CA LEU A 23 -0.60 28.11 -35.67
C LEU A 23 -1.45 26.84 -35.46
N ALA A 24 -0.92 25.68 -35.83
CA ALA A 24 -1.43 24.41 -35.36
C ALA A 24 -1.19 24.36 -33.83
N PRO A 25 -2.17 23.88 -33.02
CA PRO A 25 -1.99 23.76 -31.60
C PRO A 25 -0.93 22.69 -31.31
N LEU A 26 0.28 23.08 -30.93
CA LEU A 26 1.40 22.22 -30.50
C LEU A 26 1.13 21.49 -29.18
N GLY A 27 -0.06 21.60 -28.61
CA GLY A 27 -0.40 21.01 -27.30
C GLY A 27 -0.95 19.57 -27.32
N ALA A 28 -1.37 19.04 -28.48
CA ALA A 28 -2.06 17.74 -28.52
C ALA A 28 -1.14 16.54 -28.77
N THR A 29 0.11 16.74 -29.20
CA THR A 29 1.00 15.63 -29.61
C THR A 29 1.85 15.06 -28.46
N ALA A 30 2.02 15.77 -27.34
CA ALA A 30 2.81 15.28 -26.22
C ALA A 30 2.12 14.15 -25.43
N PHE A 31 0.79 14.11 -25.40
CA PHE A 31 0.03 13.06 -24.70
C PHE A 31 -0.02 11.72 -25.46
N ALA A 32 0.12 11.71 -26.77
CA ALA A 32 0.05 10.50 -27.57
C ALA A 32 1.37 9.72 -27.63
N GLN A 33 2.52 10.34 -27.37
CA GLN A 33 3.82 9.68 -27.45
C GLN A 33 4.11 8.69 -26.32
N GLY A 34 3.44 8.77 -25.17
CA GLY A 34 3.69 7.89 -24.03
C GLY A 34 2.99 6.53 -24.10
N LEU A 35 1.88 6.40 -24.85
CA LEU A 35 1.07 5.18 -24.91
C LEU A 35 1.26 4.35 -26.17
N ALA A 36 1.95 4.87 -27.21
CA ALA A 36 2.14 4.16 -28.46
C ALA A 36 2.88 2.83 -28.24
N GLY A 37 2.11 1.72 -28.24
CA GLY A 37 2.62 0.36 -28.07
C GLY A 37 2.88 -0.07 -26.62
N TYR A 38 2.48 0.69 -25.61
CA TYR A 38 2.58 0.26 -24.20
C TYR A 38 1.32 -0.51 -23.79
N PRO A 39 1.46 -1.67 -23.06
CA PRO A 39 2.69 -2.43 -22.87
C PRO A 39 3.05 -3.33 -24.06
N ALA A 40 4.31 -3.33 -24.50
CA ALA A 40 4.82 -4.19 -25.58
C ALA A 40 5.60 -5.42 -25.09
N ARG A 41 5.80 -5.54 -23.79
CA ARG A 41 6.53 -6.63 -23.11
C ARG A 41 5.93 -6.91 -21.72
N PRO A 42 6.28 -8.03 -21.08
CA PRO A 42 5.80 -8.34 -19.73
C PRO A 42 6.09 -7.23 -18.72
N ILE A 43 5.12 -7.02 -17.81
CA ILE A 43 5.22 -6.11 -16.67
C ILE A 43 5.61 -6.92 -15.43
N THR A 44 6.55 -6.42 -14.64
CA THR A 44 6.89 -6.99 -13.33
C THR A 44 6.04 -6.35 -12.24
N TRP A 45 5.33 -7.17 -11.46
CA TRP A 45 4.67 -6.76 -10.22
C TRP A 45 5.55 -7.15 -9.04
N LEU A 46 6.28 -6.20 -8.48
CA LEU A 46 7.19 -6.47 -7.38
C LEU A 46 6.48 -6.46 -6.04
N VAL A 47 6.66 -7.55 -5.28
CA VAL A 47 6.17 -7.72 -3.91
C VAL A 47 7.36 -7.76 -2.96
N PRO A 48 7.50 -6.81 -2.00
CA PRO A 48 8.64 -6.73 -1.10
C PRO A 48 8.54 -7.70 0.10
N TYR A 49 7.86 -8.83 -0.09
CA TYR A 49 7.59 -9.86 0.92
C TYR A 49 7.80 -11.26 0.37
N PRO A 50 7.99 -12.28 1.24
CA PRO A 50 8.11 -13.67 0.81
C PRO A 50 6.88 -14.16 0.04
N ALA A 51 7.10 -15.07 -0.90
CA ALA A 51 6.04 -15.76 -1.61
C ALA A 51 5.12 -16.54 -0.65
N GLY A 52 3.84 -16.67 -1.02
CA GLY A 52 2.82 -17.36 -0.21
C GLY A 52 2.22 -16.53 0.92
N GLY A 53 2.75 -15.32 1.19
CA GLY A 53 2.17 -14.38 2.15
C GLY A 53 0.96 -13.63 1.59
N PHE A 54 0.32 -12.83 2.46
CA PHE A 54 -0.87 -12.04 2.10
C PHE A 54 -0.63 -11.13 0.87
N GLY A 55 0.46 -10.36 0.85
CA GLY A 55 0.77 -9.47 -0.27
C GLY A 55 1.04 -10.20 -1.58
N ASP A 56 1.61 -11.39 -1.53
CA ASP A 56 1.86 -12.24 -2.71
C ASP A 56 0.54 -12.78 -3.28
N ALA A 57 -0.32 -13.36 -2.43
CA ALA A 57 -1.62 -13.90 -2.86
C ALA A 57 -2.51 -12.84 -3.49
N LEU A 58 -2.60 -11.67 -2.86
CA LEU A 58 -3.30 -10.49 -3.36
C LEU A 58 -2.75 -10.04 -4.72
N SER A 59 -1.43 -9.91 -4.82
CA SER A 59 -0.75 -9.44 -6.02
C SER A 59 -0.97 -10.39 -7.21
N ARG A 60 -0.95 -11.72 -7.00
CA ARG A 60 -1.17 -12.71 -8.07
C ARG A 60 -2.57 -12.61 -8.66
N MET A 61 -3.59 -12.40 -7.83
CA MET A 61 -4.97 -12.23 -8.31
C MET A 61 -5.10 -10.97 -9.17
N LEU A 62 -4.55 -9.85 -8.75
CA LEU A 62 -4.58 -8.60 -9.52
C LEU A 62 -3.70 -8.68 -10.78
N ALA A 63 -2.52 -9.31 -10.70
CA ALA A 63 -1.63 -9.51 -11.84
C ALA A 63 -2.31 -10.33 -12.96
N GLN A 64 -3.10 -11.35 -12.59
CA GLN A 64 -3.89 -12.11 -13.56
C GLN A 64 -4.89 -11.18 -14.29
N LYS A 65 -5.69 -10.39 -13.54
CA LYS A 65 -6.65 -9.45 -14.14
C LYS A 65 -6.00 -8.42 -15.06
N LEU A 66 -4.86 -7.86 -14.62
CA LEU A 66 -4.09 -6.94 -15.43
C LEU A 66 -3.54 -7.61 -16.69
N SER A 67 -3.10 -8.87 -16.60
CA SER A 67 -2.63 -9.61 -17.79
C SER A 67 -3.73 -9.79 -18.81
N GLU A 68 -4.95 -10.05 -18.35
CA GLU A 68 -6.13 -10.22 -19.23
C GLU A 68 -6.53 -8.89 -19.91
N SER A 69 -6.49 -7.77 -19.16
CA SER A 69 -6.91 -6.46 -19.68
C SER A 69 -5.83 -5.81 -20.57
N LEU A 70 -4.57 -5.87 -20.15
CA LEU A 70 -3.44 -5.25 -20.86
C LEU A 70 -2.92 -6.10 -22.03
N LYS A 71 -3.39 -7.36 -22.19
CA LYS A 71 -2.93 -8.31 -23.21
C LYS A 71 -1.41 -8.56 -23.18
N GLN A 72 -0.80 -8.39 -22.02
CA GLN A 72 0.61 -8.66 -21.76
C GLN A 72 0.74 -9.35 -20.39
N PRO A 73 1.67 -10.30 -20.24
CA PRO A 73 1.89 -10.94 -18.96
C PRO A 73 2.26 -9.92 -17.86
N VAL A 74 1.61 -10.01 -16.71
CA VAL A 74 2.01 -9.32 -15.47
C VAL A 74 2.54 -10.38 -14.51
N VAL A 75 3.84 -10.35 -14.26
CA VAL A 75 4.57 -11.40 -13.51
C VAL A 75 4.89 -10.92 -12.11
N VAL A 76 4.44 -11.66 -11.10
CA VAL A 76 4.72 -11.35 -9.70
C VAL A 76 6.14 -11.82 -9.35
N GLU A 77 6.96 -10.89 -8.87
CA GLU A 77 8.32 -11.13 -8.37
C GLU A 77 8.42 -10.77 -6.88
N ASN A 78 8.89 -11.70 -6.05
CA ASN A 78 9.05 -11.49 -4.62
C ASN A 78 10.50 -11.12 -4.28
N ARG A 79 10.71 -9.96 -3.63
CA ARG A 79 12.03 -9.51 -3.11
C ARG A 79 11.92 -9.06 -1.65
N PRO A 80 11.90 -10.02 -0.73
CA PRO A 80 11.77 -9.73 0.70
C PRO A 80 13.05 -9.18 1.33
N GLY A 81 12.90 -8.56 2.49
CA GLY A 81 13.99 -8.18 3.38
C GLY A 81 13.99 -6.71 3.81
N ALA A 82 14.60 -6.46 4.97
CA ALA A 82 14.73 -5.13 5.59
C ALA A 82 13.42 -4.34 5.64
N GLY A 83 12.32 -4.96 6.11
CA GLY A 83 11.01 -4.29 6.17
C GLY A 83 10.47 -3.82 4.81
N GLY A 84 10.80 -4.53 3.72
CA GLY A 84 10.40 -4.17 2.35
C GLY A 84 11.36 -3.24 1.62
N GLN A 85 12.43 -2.76 2.26
CA GLN A 85 13.38 -1.82 1.64
C GLN A 85 14.09 -2.41 0.42
N ILE A 86 14.43 -3.72 0.45
CA ILE A 86 15.12 -4.38 -0.67
C ILE A 86 14.26 -4.29 -1.94
N GLY A 87 12.97 -4.62 -1.83
CA GLY A 87 12.04 -4.53 -2.95
C GLY A 87 11.80 -3.09 -3.42
N ALA A 88 11.59 -2.16 -2.50
CA ALA A 88 11.41 -0.75 -2.83
C ALA A 88 12.64 -0.16 -3.55
N ASN A 89 13.85 -0.44 -3.05
CA ASN A 89 15.09 0.00 -3.69
C ASN A 89 15.29 -0.62 -5.08
N PHE A 90 14.91 -1.87 -5.26
CA PHE A 90 14.96 -2.48 -6.59
C PHE A 90 14.09 -1.69 -7.57
N VAL A 91 12.83 -1.37 -7.21
CA VAL A 91 11.94 -0.60 -8.09
C VAL A 91 12.45 0.83 -8.31
N LYS A 92 13.00 1.48 -7.29
CA LYS A 92 13.65 2.79 -7.42
C LYS A 92 14.74 2.82 -8.48
N GLN A 93 15.47 1.71 -8.68
CA GLN A 93 16.57 1.60 -9.64
C GLN A 93 16.11 1.23 -11.06
N GLN A 94 14.83 0.82 -11.24
CA GLN A 94 14.31 0.47 -12.56
C GLN A 94 14.12 1.71 -13.46
N PRO A 95 13.99 1.55 -14.77
CA PRO A 95 13.56 2.62 -15.68
C PRO A 95 12.18 3.17 -15.27
N ALA A 96 11.96 4.45 -15.50
CA ALA A 96 10.67 5.11 -15.26
C ALA A 96 9.74 4.93 -16.49
N ASP A 97 9.48 3.70 -16.88
CA ASP A 97 8.76 3.32 -18.09
C ASP A 97 7.45 2.54 -17.84
N GLY A 98 7.08 2.36 -16.57
CA GLY A 98 5.85 1.68 -16.15
C GLY A 98 5.92 0.15 -16.17
N TYR A 99 7.03 -0.46 -16.57
CA TYR A 99 7.16 -1.93 -16.62
C TYR A 99 7.50 -2.58 -15.28
N THR A 100 7.62 -1.80 -14.21
CA THR A 100 7.78 -2.34 -12.86
C THR A 100 6.81 -1.64 -11.91
N ILE A 101 5.84 -2.39 -11.42
CA ILE A 101 4.86 -1.94 -10.42
C ILE A 101 5.35 -2.40 -9.05
N LEU A 102 5.36 -1.52 -8.07
CA LEU A 102 5.63 -1.81 -6.66
C LEU A 102 4.30 -2.05 -5.94
N TYR A 103 4.10 -3.25 -5.40
CA TYR A 103 3.16 -3.45 -4.30
C TYR A 103 3.74 -2.86 -3.03
N GLY A 104 2.96 -2.10 -2.31
CA GLY A 104 3.36 -1.60 -1.00
C GLY A 104 2.19 -1.54 -0.04
N ASP A 105 2.51 -1.58 1.23
CA ASP A 105 1.59 -1.35 2.32
C ASP A 105 2.11 -0.26 3.25
N ILE A 106 1.41 -0.03 4.33
CA ILE A 106 1.70 1.00 5.33
C ILE A 106 3.14 0.92 5.88
N GLY A 107 3.74 -0.29 5.96
CA GLY A 107 5.11 -0.50 6.44
C GLY A 107 6.15 0.22 5.58
N PRO A 108 6.47 -0.30 4.39
CA PRO A 108 7.47 0.30 3.49
C PRO A 108 7.05 1.68 2.97
N LEU A 109 5.77 1.97 2.80
CA LEU A 109 5.34 3.23 2.21
C LEU A 109 5.24 4.40 3.19
N SER A 110 5.10 4.14 4.49
CA SER A 110 4.91 5.19 5.50
C SER A 110 5.71 4.98 6.79
N MET A 111 5.64 3.79 7.42
CA MET A 111 6.25 3.56 8.73
C MET A 111 7.78 3.55 8.69
N ASN A 112 8.38 3.01 7.63
CA ASN A 112 9.84 2.92 7.50
C ASN A 112 10.54 4.28 7.59
N ALA A 113 9.91 5.36 7.16
CA ALA A 113 10.44 6.72 7.29
C ALA A 113 10.65 7.15 8.76
N GLY A 114 9.89 6.59 9.70
CA GLY A 114 10.05 6.82 11.12
C GLY A 114 10.98 5.81 11.81
N LEU A 115 11.04 4.58 11.29
CA LEU A 115 11.78 3.46 11.87
C LEU A 115 13.28 3.51 11.55
N TYR A 116 13.64 3.87 10.32
CA TYR A 116 15.02 3.85 9.83
C TYR A 116 15.61 5.24 9.72
N PRO A 117 16.67 5.59 10.47
CA PRO A 117 17.33 6.90 10.38
C PRO A 117 17.92 7.18 9.01
N LYS A 118 18.31 6.12 8.28
CA LYS A 118 18.91 6.17 6.95
C LYS A 118 18.09 5.30 5.98
N LEU A 119 16.82 5.69 5.79
CA LEU A 119 16.00 5.02 4.79
C LEU A 119 16.56 5.31 3.38
N SER A 120 16.74 4.27 2.58
CA SER A 120 17.41 4.34 1.27
C SER A 120 16.51 4.89 0.14
N TYR A 121 15.25 5.17 0.44
CA TYR A 121 14.28 5.78 -0.49
C TYR A 121 13.37 6.79 0.24
N ASP A 122 12.79 7.69 -0.53
CA ASP A 122 11.69 8.57 -0.12
C ASP A 122 10.46 8.19 -0.95
N THR A 123 9.41 7.73 -0.28
CA THR A 123 8.25 7.16 -0.97
C THR A 123 7.65 8.09 -2.02
N LEU A 124 7.47 9.39 -1.70
CA LEU A 124 6.81 10.33 -2.61
C LEU A 124 7.76 11.03 -3.60
N LYS A 125 9.08 10.94 -3.38
CA LYS A 125 10.07 11.45 -4.35
C LYS A 125 10.50 10.40 -5.34
N ASP A 126 10.63 9.14 -4.89
CA ASP A 126 11.17 8.06 -5.70
C ASP A 126 10.09 7.26 -6.43
N PHE A 127 8.81 7.39 -6.02
CA PHE A 127 7.70 6.67 -6.62
C PHE A 127 6.51 7.58 -6.93
N THR A 128 5.77 7.21 -7.96
CA THR A 128 4.49 7.78 -8.36
C THR A 128 3.37 6.87 -7.89
N PRO A 129 2.47 7.33 -6.99
CA PRO A 129 1.30 6.57 -6.58
C PRO A 129 0.38 6.26 -7.76
N LEU A 130 -0.13 5.02 -7.83
CA LEU A 130 -1.17 4.62 -8.77
C LEU A 130 -2.52 4.63 -8.07
N THR A 131 -2.73 3.75 -7.12
CA THR A 131 -3.99 3.70 -6.35
C THR A 131 -3.78 2.96 -5.03
N ARG A 132 -4.54 3.33 -4.00
CA ARG A 132 -4.79 2.41 -2.89
C ARG A 132 -5.61 1.24 -3.44
N LEU A 133 -5.36 0.04 -2.95
CA LEU A 133 -6.07 -1.17 -3.38
C LEU A 133 -7.11 -1.58 -2.34
N LEU A 134 -6.67 -1.70 -1.10
CA LEU A 134 -7.46 -2.22 0.00
C LEU A 134 -7.24 -1.42 1.29
N VAL A 135 -8.26 -1.48 2.14
CA VAL A 135 -8.15 -1.29 3.59
C VAL A 135 -8.19 -2.67 4.24
N SER A 136 -7.26 -2.90 5.17
CA SER A 136 -7.05 -4.18 5.83
C SER A 136 -7.26 -4.03 7.33
N PRO A 137 -8.44 -4.34 7.86
CA PRO A 137 -8.60 -4.50 9.30
C PRO A 137 -7.73 -5.63 9.84
N THR A 138 -7.44 -5.57 11.12
CA THR A 138 -6.72 -6.61 11.86
C THR A 138 -7.55 -7.05 13.06
N LEU A 139 -7.23 -8.22 13.59
CA LEU A 139 -7.87 -8.77 14.78
C LEU A 139 -6.86 -8.90 15.92
N LEU A 140 -7.24 -8.47 17.11
CA LEU A 140 -6.54 -8.88 18.32
C LEU A 140 -6.99 -10.29 18.65
N ILE A 141 -6.07 -11.25 18.56
CA ILE A 141 -6.36 -12.67 18.77
C ILE A 141 -5.57 -13.26 19.94
N VAL A 142 -6.17 -14.29 20.54
CA VAL A 142 -5.58 -15.10 21.63
C VAL A 142 -5.78 -16.59 21.33
N PRO A 143 -5.03 -17.51 21.95
CA PRO A 143 -5.29 -18.96 21.83
C PRO A 143 -6.73 -19.31 22.19
N ALA A 144 -7.33 -20.27 21.54
CA ALA A 144 -8.72 -20.69 21.79
C ALA A 144 -8.95 -21.13 23.24
N ASN A 145 -7.96 -21.81 23.83
CA ASN A 145 -7.97 -22.31 25.23
C ASN A 145 -7.44 -21.27 26.24
N SER A 146 -7.13 -20.05 25.80
CA SER A 146 -6.64 -18.99 26.69
C SER A 146 -7.66 -18.65 27.78
N ARG A 147 -7.16 -18.31 28.96
CA ARG A 147 -7.93 -17.68 30.03
C ARG A 147 -8.46 -16.29 29.67
N LEU A 148 -7.83 -15.64 28.69
CA LEU A 148 -8.27 -14.34 28.17
C LEU A 148 -9.47 -14.55 27.23
N ARG A 149 -10.66 -14.33 27.75
CA ARG A 149 -11.93 -14.59 27.04
C ARG A 149 -12.56 -13.31 26.49
N THR A 150 -12.26 -12.20 27.10
CA THR A 150 -12.80 -10.89 26.79
C THR A 150 -11.68 -9.86 26.65
N TRP A 151 -12.00 -8.72 26.06
CA TRP A 151 -11.12 -7.55 26.05
C TRP A 151 -10.69 -7.14 27.45
N GLN A 152 -11.63 -7.17 28.41
CA GLN A 152 -11.38 -6.79 29.79
C GLN A 152 -10.32 -7.69 30.44
N ASP A 153 -10.41 -9.02 30.20
CA ASP A 153 -9.40 -9.96 30.70
C ASP A 153 -7.99 -9.60 30.19
N VAL A 154 -7.89 -9.16 28.92
CA VAL A 154 -6.60 -8.72 28.35
C VAL A 154 -6.07 -7.50 29.07
N VAL A 155 -6.91 -6.47 29.27
CA VAL A 155 -6.51 -5.22 29.93
C VAL A 155 -6.08 -5.48 31.38
N GLU A 156 -6.84 -6.30 32.13
CA GLU A 156 -6.51 -6.65 33.51
C GLU A 156 -5.22 -7.46 33.61
N ALA A 157 -5.08 -8.49 32.77
CA ALA A 157 -3.87 -9.32 32.75
C ALA A 157 -2.63 -8.53 32.30
N ALA A 158 -2.77 -7.65 31.31
CA ALA A 158 -1.71 -6.78 30.85
C ALA A 158 -1.23 -5.80 31.95
N ARG A 159 -2.12 -5.33 32.81
CA ARG A 159 -1.77 -4.44 33.93
C ARG A 159 -1.19 -5.16 35.14
N SER A 160 -1.23 -6.48 35.17
CA SER A 160 -0.67 -7.26 36.26
C SER A 160 0.86 -7.21 36.29
N THR A 161 1.46 -7.55 37.43
CA THR A 161 2.93 -7.63 37.58
C THR A 161 3.57 -8.68 36.64
N LYS A 162 2.83 -9.75 36.31
CA LYS A 162 3.27 -10.78 35.40
C LYS A 162 3.26 -10.29 33.94
N GLY A 163 2.30 -9.43 33.58
CA GLY A 163 2.10 -8.97 32.22
C GLY A 163 1.68 -10.08 31.23
N LEU A 164 1.81 -9.78 29.95
CA LEU A 164 1.52 -10.73 28.84
C LEU A 164 2.62 -10.64 27.78
N ASN A 165 2.90 -11.78 27.11
CA ASN A 165 3.78 -11.83 25.96
C ASN A 165 2.95 -11.68 24.67
N TYR A 166 3.34 -10.76 23.79
CA TYR A 166 2.68 -10.61 22.50
C TYR A 166 3.60 -10.88 21.31
N GLY A 167 3.05 -11.50 20.28
CA GLY A 167 3.75 -11.75 19.03
C GLY A 167 3.57 -10.65 17.98
N SER A 168 4.56 -10.50 17.12
CA SER A 168 4.47 -9.65 15.92
C SER A 168 5.17 -10.27 14.72
N TYR A 169 5.02 -9.66 13.54
CA TYR A 169 5.72 -10.08 12.31
C TYR A 169 7.19 -9.64 12.26
N GLY A 170 7.71 -9.15 13.37
CA GLY A 170 9.06 -8.63 13.55
C GLY A 170 9.06 -7.21 14.08
N THR A 171 10.24 -6.78 14.57
CA THR A 171 10.43 -5.43 15.10
C THR A 171 10.11 -4.39 14.04
N GLY A 172 9.33 -3.36 14.41
CA GLY A 172 8.90 -2.29 13.50
C GLY A 172 7.70 -2.64 12.61
N SER A 173 7.20 -3.89 12.62
CA SER A 173 5.97 -4.23 11.89
C SER A 173 4.75 -3.51 12.47
N GLN A 174 3.68 -3.35 11.66
CA GLN A 174 2.44 -2.72 12.13
C GLN A 174 1.89 -3.38 13.41
N PRO A 175 1.80 -4.72 13.53
CA PRO A 175 1.40 -5.36 14.79
C PRO A 175 2.28 -4.97 15.98
N HIS A 176 3.60 -4.89 15.81
CA HIS A 176 4.50 -4.47 16.90
C HIS A 176 4.17 -3.04 17.35
N ILE A 177 4.17 -2.07 16.43
CA ILE A 177 3.93 -0.65 16.77
C ILE A 177 2.52 -0.47 17.37
N TRP A 178 1.51 -1.15 16.84
CA TRP A 178 0.17 -1.09 17.39
C TRP A 178 0.10 -1.65 18.81
N MET A 179 0.76 -2.78 19.08
CA MET A 179 0.81 -3.37 20.41
C MET A 179 1.55 -2.47 21.43
N GLU A 180 2.58 -1.74 20.98
CA GLU A 180 3.24 -0.74 21.83
C GLU A 180 2.32 0.47 22.11
N MET A 181 1.55 0.94 21.11
CA MET A 181 0.51 1.96 21.34
C MET A 181 -0.52 1.48 22.36
N PHE A 182 -1.00 0.24 22.19
CA PHE A 182 -1.96 -0.38 23.10
C PHE A 182 -1.39 -0.50 24.52
N ASN A 183 -0.18 -1.02 24.65
CA ASN A 183 0.53 -1.16 25.93
C ASN A 183 0.61 0.18 26.67
N ARG A 184 1.00 1.23 25.97
CA ARG A 184 1.08 2.59 26.53
C ARG A 184 -0.28 3.13 26.94
N GLU A 185 -1.30 2.98 26.10
CA GLU A 185 -2.66 3.49 26.33
C GLU A 185 -3.28 2.87 27.59
N ILE A 186 -3.14 1.55 27.74
CA ILE A 186 -3.67 0.84 28.90
C ILE A 186 -2.74 0.88 30.12
N LYS A 187 -1.55 1.48 30.02
CA LYS A 187 -0.48 1.43 31.04
C LYS A 187 -0.17 -0.02 31.44
N GLY A 188 -0.01 -0.87 30.44
CA GLY A 188 0.20 -2.31 30.59
C GLY A 188 1.68 -2.69 30.79
N ASN A 189 1.88 -3.98 30.97
CA ASN A 189 3.17 -4.66 31.04
C ASN A 189 3.21 -5.75 29.98
N LEU A 190 3.33 -5.34 28.69
CA LEU A 190 3.39 -6.26 27.56
C LEU A 190 4.86 -6.46 27.13
N THR A 191 5.24 -7.71 26.90
CA THR A 191 6.58 -8.07 26.42
C THR A 191 6.51 -8.52 24.97
N HIS A 192 7.32 -7.90 24.11
CA HIS A 192 7.37 -8.17 22.68
C HIS A 192 8.16 -9.43 22.36
N VAL A 193 7.58 -10.31 21.52
CA VAL A 193 8.26 -11.47 20.92
C VAL A 193 8.23 -11.30 19.39
N ALA A 194 9.40 -11.03 18.80
CA ALA A 194 9.54 -10.77 17.36
C ALA A 194 9.67 -12.08 16.56
N TYR A 195 8.82 -12.26 15.54
CA TYR A 195 8.89 -13.40 14.62
C TYR A 195 9.33 -12.96 13.21
N LYS A 196 9.73 -13.93 12.39
CA LYS A 196 10.05 -13.69 10.96
C LYS A 196 8.78 -13.79 10.08
N GLY A 197 7.75 -12.99 10.41
CA GLY A 197 6.47 -12.96 9.71
C GLY A 197 5.30 -13.50 10.53
N GLY A 198 4.09 -13.47 9.95
CA GLY A 198 2.84 -13.84 10.64
C GLY A 198 2.70 -15.33 10.92
N ALA A 199 3.06 -16.18 9.95
CA ALA A 199 2.85 -17.62 10.08
C ALA A 199 3.50 -18.26 11.32
N PRO A 200 4.80 -18.05 11.61
CA PRO A 200 5.41 -18.58 12.83
C PRO A 200 4.82 -17.95 14.11
N ALA A 201 4.43 -16.66 14.09
CA ALA A 201 3.80 -16.02 15.22
C ALA A 201 2.43 -16.66 15.55
N VAL A 202 1.60 -16.91 14.53
CA VAL A 202 0.30 -17.57 14.69
C VAL A 202 0.46 -19.01 15.20
N GLN A 203 1.47 -19.76 14.72
CA GLN A 203 1.75 -21.10 15.22
C GLN A 203 2.08 -21.08 16.72
N ASP A 204 2.96 -20.19 17.15
CA ASP A 204 3.33 -20.04 18.55
C ASP A 204 2.18 -19.52 19.43
N LEU A 205 1.32 -18.65 18.87
CA LEU A 205 0.08 -18.27 19.52
C LEU A 205 -0.81 -19.48 19.79
N MET A 206 -1.09 -20.30 18.76
CA MET A 206 -1.93 -21.51 18.90
C MET A 206 -1.32 -22.52 19.87
N ALA A 207 0.00 -22.62 19.95
CA ALA A 207 0.71 -23.47 20.90
C ALA A 207 0.72 -22.89 22.35
N GLY A 208 0.33 -21.62 22.55
CA GLY A 208 0.32 -20.95 23.83
C GLY A 208 1.68 -20.45 24.31
N HIS A 209 2.67 -20.32 23.40
CA HIS A 209 3.98 -19.76 23.68
C HIS A 209 3.94 -18.23 23.84
N ILE A 210 2.98 -17.59 23.22
CA ILE A 210 2.61 -16.17 23.40
C ILE A 210 1.13 -16.06 23.76
N ASP A 211 0.76 -15.00 24.48
CA ASP A 211 -0.59 -14.82 25.04
C ASP A 211 -1.56 -14.20 24.02
N LEU A 212 -1.07 -13.28 23.16
CA LEU A 212 -1.90 -12.55 22.21
C LEU A 212 -1.05 -12.01 21.03
N MET A 213 -1.71 -11.64 19.96
CA MET A 213 -1.12 -10.88 18.86
C MET A 213 -2.17 -10.10 18.08
N LEU A 214 -1.73 -9.07 17.38
CA LEU A 214 -2.52 -8.43 16.32
C LEU A 214 -2.19 -9.12 15.00
N ASP A 215 -3.22 -9.61 14.29
CA ASP A 215 -3.02 -10.34 13.04
C ASP A 215 -3.99 -9.88 11.95
N VAL A 216 -3.61 -10.05 10.68
CA VAL A 216 -4.43 -9.68 9.53
C VAL A 216 -5.64 -10.59 9.38
N THR A 217 -6.77 -10.02 8.94
CA THR A 217 -8.04 -10.76 8.81
C THR A 217 -7.96 -11.99 7.91
N PRO A 218 -7.23 -12.00 6.75
CA PRO A 218 -7.13 -13.19 5.91
C PRO A 218 -6.52 -14.42 6.58
N SER A 219 -5.60 -14.20 7.52
CA SER A 219 -4.99 -15.26 8.32
C SER A 219 -5.91 -15.69 9.46
N SER A 220 -6.47 -14.72 10.18
CA SER A 220 -7.16 -14.96 11.45
C SER A 220 -8.61 -15.41 11.30
N ILE A 221 -9.38 -14.92 10.32
CA ILE A 221 -10.81 -15.28 10.18
C ILE A 221 -11.01 -16.79 10.04
N PRO A 222 -10.27 -17.52 9.18
CA PRO A 222 -10.40 -18.98 9.11
C PRO A 222 -10.13 -19.65 10.46
N LEU A 223 -9.07 -19.23 11.16
CA LEU A 223 -8.69 -19.83 12.44
C LEU A 223 -9.72 -19.54 13.56
N VAL A 224 -10.36 -18.37 13.53
CA VAL A 224 -11.46 -18.04 14.46
C VAL A 224 -12.68 -18.94 14.17
N ARG A 225 -13.02 -19.14 12.89
CA ARG A 225 -14.14 -20.00 12.48
C ARG A 225 -13.89 -21.48 12.82
N GLU A 226 -12.64 -21.92 12.74
CA GLU A 226 -12.22 -23.27 13.12
C GLU A 226 -12.07 -23.44 14.65
N GLY A 227 -12.25 -22.38 15.44
CA GLY A 227 -12.10 -22.42 16.88
C GLY A 227 -10.66 -22.64 17.37
N LYS A 228 -9.64 -22.35 16.53
CA LYS A 228 -8.23 -22.46 16.87
C LYS A 228 -7.69 -21.25 17.62
N VAL A 229 -8.26 -20.09 17.36
CA VAL A 229 -8.00 -18.83 18.07
C VAL A 229 -9.31 -18.12 18.39
N ARG A 230 -9.26 -17.16 19.31
CA ARG A 230 -10.39 -16.28 19.64
C ARG A 230 -10.04 -14.86 19.28
N ALA A 231 -10.91 -14.17 18.53
CA ALA A 231 -10.81 -12.75 18.27
C ALA A 231 -11.50 -11.98 19.41
N LEU A 232 -10.82 -10.97 19.96
CA LEU A 232 -11.30 -10.13 21.06
C LEU A 232 -11.62 -8.70 20.63
N ALA A 233 -10.99 -8.21 19.56
CA ALA A 233 -11.27 -6.89 19.00
C ALA A 233 -10.97 -6.84 17.50
N VAL A 234 -11.72 -5.99 16.79
CA VAL A 234 -11.43 -5.55 15.42
C VAL A 234 -10.71 -4.21 15.49
N VAL A 235 -9.61 -4.08 14.78
CA VAL A 235 -8.81 -2.87 14.67
C VAL A 235 -8.82 -2.39 13.21
N GLY A 236 -8.94 -1.08 13.00
CA GLY A 236 -8.88 -0.49 11.67
C GLY A 236 -10.20 -0.59 10.89
N SER A 237 -11.32 -0.70 11.61
CA SER A 237 -12.66 -0.62 11.03
C SER A 237 -13.57 0.16 11.99
N GLU A 238 -14.41 1.03 11.43
CA GLU A 238 -15.43 1.75 12.20
C GLU A 238 -16.61 0.83 12.56
N GLN A 239 -16.78 -0.27 11.85
CA GLN A 239 -17.85 -1.24 12.05
C GLN A 239 -17.28 -2.62 12.31
N ARG A 240 -18.05 -3.45 13.00
CA ARG A 240 -17.74 -4.87 13.16
C ARG A 240 -17.69 -5.56 11.82
N LEU A 241 -16.81 -6.54 11.70
CA LEU A 241 -16.71 -7.32 10.46
C LEU A 241 -17.95 -8.19 10.27
N PRO A 242 -18.57 -8.21 9.08
CA PRO A 242 -19.70 -9.12 8.79
C PRO A 242 -19.36 -10.59 9.03
N GLN A 243 -18.10 -10.97 8.88
CA GLN A 243 -17.60 -12.33 9.12
C GLN A 243 -17.55 -12.70 10.60
N LEU A 244 -17.49 -11.71 11.50
CA LEU A 244 -17.35 -11.85 12.94
C LEU A 244 -18.20 -10.80 13.69
N PRO A 245 -19.53 -10.78 13.51
CA PRO A 245 -20.39 -9.72 14.03
C PRO A 245 -20.43 -9.61 15.55
N GLN A 246 -20.01 -10.68 16.25
CA GLN A 246 -19.89 -10.71 17.71
C GLN A 246 -18.63 -10.02 18.25
N VAL A 247 -17.61 -9.78 17.39
CA VAL A 247 -16.34 -9.18 17.82
C VAL A 247 -16.45 -7.67 17.76
N PRO A 248 -16.28 -6.94 18.88
CA PRO A 248 -16.38 -5.50 18.91
C PRO A 248 -15.18 -4.82 18.23
N THR A 249 -15.37 -3.59 17.75
CA THR A 249 -14.25 -2.74 17.32
C THR A 249 -13.54 -2.13 18.52
N VAL A 250 -12.26 -1.75 18.35
CA VAL A 250 -11.54 -1.02 19.42
C VAL A 250 -12.17 0.33 19.74
N GLY A 251 -12.91 0.94 18.80
CA GLY A 251 -13.72 2.12 19.03
C GLY A 251 -14.87 1.86 20.01
N GLU A 252 -15.62 0.76 19.82
CA GLU A 252 -16.68 0.32 20.76
C GLU A 252 -16.12 -0.04 22.15
N LEU A 253 -14.84 -0.43 22.21
CA LEU A 253 -14.14 -0.75 23.48
C LEU A 253 -13.53 0.49 24.17
N GLY A 254 -13.82 1.69 23.68
CA GLY A 254 -13.40 2.96 24.29
C GLY A 254 -12.00 3.43 23.91
N LEU A 255 -11.36 2.83 22.89
CA LEU A 255 -10.02 3.21 22.44
C LEU A 255 -10.00 3.61 20.95
N PRO A 256 -10.77 4.66 20.56
CA PRO A 256 -10.85 5.07 19.16
C PRO A 256 -9.51 5.51 18.57
N GLY A 257 -8.57 6.01 19.41
CA GLY A 257 -7.22 6.37 18.98
C GLY A 257 -6.37 5.20 18.49
N LEU A 258 -6.75 3.96 18.83
CA LEU A 258 -6.10 2.73 18.36
C LEU A 258 -6.77 2.14 17.11
N ASN A 259 -7.86 2.75 16.60
CA ASN A 259 -8.55 2.27 15.42
C ASN A 259 -7.82 2.67 14.14
N VAL A 260 -6.68 2.04 13.90
CA VAL A 260 -5.77 2.36 12.79
C VAL A 260 -5.81 1.25 11.76
N PRO A 261 -6.40 1.50 10.58
CA PRO A 261 -6.43 0.51 9.52
C PRO A 261 -5.04 0.28 8.89
N GLY A 262 -4.76 -0.96 8.54
CA GLY A 262 -3.78 -1.24 7.50
C GLY A 262 -4.35 -0.87 6.12
N TRP A 263 -3.46 -0.65 5.17
CA TRP A 263 -3.84 -0.42 3.78
C TRP A 263 -2.73 -0.91 2.84
N THR A 264 -3.11 -1.21 1.60
CA THR A 264 -2.18 -1.59 0.55
C THR A 264 -2.44 -0.76 -0.70
N GLY A 265 -1.42 -0.62 -1.54
CA GLY A 265 -1.53 0.10 -2.79
C GLY A 265 -0.45 -0.29 -3.78
N ALA A 266 -0.52 0.33 -4.95
CA ALA A 266 0.41 0.13 -6.05
C ALA A 266 1.05 1.45 -6.47
N LEU A 267 2.33 1.40 -6.79
CA LEU A 267 3.13 2.55 -7.24
C LEU A 267 4.00 2.13 -8.42
N VAL A 268 4.50 3.12 -9.16
CA VAL A 268 5.57 2.96 -10.14
C VAL A 268 6.71 3.91 -9.82
N LYS A 269 7.86 3.76 -10.48
CA LYS A 269 8.98 4.70 -10.32
C LYS A 269 8.56 6.13 -10.66
N ALA A 270 9.04 7.09 -9.90
CA ALA A 270 8.87 8.51 -10.20
C ALA A 270 9.46 8.87 -11.58
N GLY A 271 8.75 9.73 -12.30
CA GLY A 271 9.10 10.07 -13.69
C GLY A 271 8.51 9.13 -14.75
N THR A 272 7.73 8.10 -14.36
CA THR A 272 6.91 7.33 -15.30
C THR A 272 5.97 8.28 -16.06
N PRO A 273 5.88 8.19 -17.41
CA PRO A 273 5.01 9.05 -18.20
C PRO A 273 3.57 9.07 -17.68
N GLU A 274 2.98 10.25 -17.59
CA GLU A 274 1.65 10.44 -16.99
C GLU A 274 0.57 9.58 -17.65
N ALA A 275 0.62 9.43 -18.97
CA ALA A 275 -0.31 8.60 -19.72
C ALA A 275 -0.21 7.11 -19.32
N ILE A 276 1.00 6.60 -19.08
CA ILE A 276 1.23 5.22 -18.62
C ILE A 276 0.74 5.06 -17.18
N ALA A 277 1.06 6.02 -16.30
CA ALA A 277 0.61 5.97 -14.91
C ALA A 277 -0.93 6.01 -14.79
N ASN A 278 -1.61 6.79 -15.64
CA ASN A 278 -3.07 6.85 -15.70
C ASN A 278 -3.66 5.53 -16.24
N LEU A 279 -3.09 4.96 -17.31
CA LEU A 279 -3.52 3.66 -17.82
C LEU A 279 -3.41 2.57 -16.73
N LEU A 280 -2.27 2.49 -16.05
CA LEU A 280 -2.07 1.51 -14.98
C LEU A 280 -3.00 1.75 -13.79
N HIS A 281 -3.25 3.00 -13.43
CA HIS A 281 -4.26 3.36 -12.43
C HIS A 281 -5.64 2.82 -12.81
N ASP A 282 -6.12 3.15 -14.01
CA ASP A 282 -7.46 2.77 -14.47
C ASP A 282 -7.63 1.25 -14.52
N GLU A 283 -6.64 0.53 -15.04
CA GLU A 283 -6.68 -0.93 -15.11
C GLU A 283 -6.60 -1.59 -13.71
N LEU A 284 -5.84 -1.01 -12.78
CA LEU A 284 -5.80 -1.47 -11.39
C LEU A 284 -7.13 -1.25 -10.67
N VAL A 285 -7.76 -0.10 -10.86
CA VAL A 285 -9.08 0.20 -10.29
C VAL A 285 -10.12 -0.77 -10.82
N LYS A 286 -10.16 -1.03 -12.14
CA LYS A 286 -11.04 -2.04 -12.74
C LYS A 286 -10.76 -3.43 -12.17
N ALA A 287 -9.49 -3.83 -12.08
CA ALA A 287 -9.10 -5.15 -11.59
C ALA A 287 -9.55 -5.36 -10.13
N VAL A 288 -9.28 -4.41 -9.23
CA VAL A 288 -9.62 -4.56 -7.82
C VAL A 288 -11.14 -4.50 -7.56
N GLN A 289 -11.89 -3.81 -8.44
CA GLN A 289 -13.36 -3.70 -8.38
C GLN A 289 -14.08 -4.83 -9.13
N SER A 290 -13.37 -5.77 -9.77
CA SER A 290 -14.04 -6.89 -10.43
C SER A 290 -14.80 -7.75 -9.41
N PRO A 291 -16.00 -8.26 -9.76
CA PRO A 291 -16.90 -8.91 -8.80
C PRO A 291 -16.27 -10.07 -8.03
N ASP A 292 -15.48 -10.90 -8.71
CA ASP A 292 -14.78 -12.05 -8.10
C ASP A 292 -13.68 -11.62 -7.13
N VAL A 293 -12.95 -10.52 -7.43
CA VAL A 293 -11.96 -9.93 -6.53
C VAL A 293 -12.64 -9.32 -5.30
N VAL A 294 -13.70 -8.54 -5.51
CA VAL A 294 -14.49 -7.94 -4.41
C VAL A 294 -15.05 -9.02 -3.50
N GLN A 295 -15.68 -10.06 -4.06
CA GLN A 295 -16.20 -11.18 -3.29
C GLN A 295 -15.10 -11.83 -2.47
N ARG A 296 -14.00 -12.23 -3.10
CA ARG A 296 -12.89 -12.91 -2.43
C ARG A 296 -12.29 -12.09 -1.31
N TYR A 297 -12.08 -10.80 -1.52
CA TYR A 297 -11.49 -9.93 -0.50
C TYR A 297 -12.46 -9.66 0.65
N THR A 298 -13.74 -9.48 0.34
CA THR A 298 -14.78 -9.34 1.38
C THR A 298 -14.83 -10.59 2.26
N GLU A 299 -14.82 -11.80 1.69
CA GLU A 299 -14.80 -13.07 2.45
C GLU A 299 -13.62 -13.14 3.43
N LEU A 300 -12.49 -12.51 3.08
CA LEU A 300 -11.28 -12.43 3.89
C LEU A 300 -11.29 -11.26 4.89
N GLY A 301 -12.40 -10.52 5.00
CA GLY A 301 -12.52 -9.37 5.89
C GLY A 301 -11.75 -8.14 5.42
N LEU A 302 -11.41 -8.07 4.14
CA LEU A 302 -10.77 -6.92 3.51
C LEU A 302 -11.80 -6.01 2.85
N GLN A 303 -11.51 -4.73 2.79
CA GLN A 303 -12.34 -3.75 2.10
C GLN A 303 -11.64 -3.26 0.84
N VAL A 304 -12.26 -3.51 -0.33
CA VAL A 304 -11.82 -2.90 -1.60
C VAL A 304 -12.05 -1.40 -1.52
N ALA A 305 -11.00 -0.63 -1.71
CA ALA A 305 -11.03 0.80 -1.49
C ALA A 305 -10.06 1.55 -2.43
N PRO A 306 -10.25 1.44 -3.75
CA PRO A 306 -9.44 2.19 -4.70
C PRO A 306 -9.61 3.69 -4.46
N SER A 307 -8.59 4.45 -4.81
CA SER A 307 -8.57 5.91 -4.71
C SER A 307 -7.93 6.51 -5.94
N SER A 308 -8.15 7.78 -6.19
CA SER A 308 -7.36 8.52 -7.17
C SER A 308 -5.86 8.50 -6.80
N ARG A 309 -5.01 8.75 -7.76
CA ARG A 309 -3.55 8.86 -7.56
C ARG A 309 -3.20 9.96 -6.56
N ALA A 310 -3.91 11.10 -6.63
CA ALA A 310 -3.72 12.23 -5.72
C ALA A 310 -4.12 11.89 -4.28
N GLU A 311 -5.28 11.29 -4.08
CA GLU A 311 -5.73 10.84 -2.75
C GLU A 311 -4.80 9.82 -2.14
N PHE A 312 -4.28 8.88 -2.95
CA PHE A 312 -3.31 7.91 -2.45
C PHE A 312 -1.98 8.56 -2.06
N GLY A 313 -1.49 9.52 -2.83
CA GLY A 313 -0.32 10.31 -2.47
C GLY A 313 -0.51 11.09 -1.18
N GLU A 314 -1.69 11.69 -0.96
CA GLU A 314 -2.02 12.40 0.27
C GLU A 314 -2.13 11.46 1.48
N LEU A 315 -2.73 10.28 1.29
CA LEU A 315 -2.76 9.24 2.33
C LEU A 315 -1.34 8.86 2.76
N ILE A 316 -0.43 8.58 1.82
CA ILE A 316 0.97 8.25 2.13
C ILE A 316 1.63 9.37 2.92
N ARG A 317 1.43 10.63 2.53
CA ARG A 317 2.00 11.80 3.22
C ARG A 317 1.51 11.91 4.66
N THR A 318 0.20 11.83 4.84
CA THR A 318 -0.46 11.92 6.14
C THR A 318 -0.03 10.78 7.06
N GLU A 319 -0.04 9.54 6.55
CA GLU A 319 0.37 8.36 7.31
C GLU A 319 1.86 8.39 7.65
N THR A 320 2.73 8.86 6.76
CA THR A 320 4.16 9.03 7.06
C THR A 320 4.39 10.00 8.22
N SER A 321 3.68 11.12 8.23
CA SER A 321 3.74 12.09 9.34
C SER A 321 3.21 11.49 10.65
N ARG A 322 2.04 10.84 10.59
CA ARG A 322 1.39 10.19 11.74
C ARG A 322 2.30 9.13 12.37
N TRP A 323 2.76 8.17 11.55
CA TRP A 323 3.58 7.06 12.04
C TRP A 323 4.95 7.54 12.51
N GLY A 324 5.53 8.55 11.87
CA GLY A 324 6.76 9.18 12.35
C GLY A 324 6.62 9.75 13.77
N LYS A 325 5.46 10.31 14.12
CA LYS A 325 5.16 10.75 15.49
C LYS A 325 4.99 9.57 16.43
N VAL A 326 4.12 8.62 16.09
CA VAL A 326 3.84 7.43 16.91
C VAL A 326 5.11 6.63 17.20
N ILE A 327 5.93 6.34 16.18
CA ILE A 327 7.17 5.56 16.31
C ILE A 327 8.15 6.22 17.27
N ARG A 328 8.29 7.56 17.21
CA ARG A 328 9.11 8.29 18.18
C ARG A 328 8.55 8.21 19.60
N GLU A 329 7.22 8.25 19.75
CA GLU A 329 6.56 8.18 21.06
C GLU A 329 6.69 6.80 21.71
N VAL A 330 6.62 5.72 20.92
CA VAL A 330 6.79 4.36 21.43
C VAL A 330 8.26 3.93 21.52
N GLY A 331 9.18 4.75 21.00
CA GLY A 331 10.63 4.54 21.14
C GLY A 331 11.21 3.41 20.29
N VAL A 332 10.50 2.92 19.26
CA VAL A 332 10.97 1.85 18.38
C VAL A 332 11.86 2.43 17.27
N ARG A 333 13.05 1.85 17.10
CA ARG A 333 14.01 2.25 16.06
C ARG A 333 14.71 1.02 15.49
N LEU A 334 14.99 1.06 14.20
CA LEU A 334 15.72 0.04 13.46
C LEU A 334 17.00 0.65 12.87
N ASP A 335 18.09 -0.15 12.82
CA ASP A 335 19.38 0.27 12.27
C ASP A 335 19.46 0.05 10.76
#